data_b802ab23376e97495538553aa1c3a122
#
_entry.id   b802ab23376e97495538553aa1c3a122
#
_cell.length_a   1.000
_cell.length_b   1.000
_cell.length_c   1.000
_cell.angle_alpha   90.00
_cell.angle_beta   90.00
_cell.angle_gamma   90.00
#
_symmetry.space_group_name_H-M   'P 1'
#
loop_
_entity.id
_entity.type
_entity.pdbx_description
1 polymer ?
#
loop_
_entity_poly.entity_id
_entity_poly.type
_entity_poly.pdbx_seq_one_letter_code
_entity_poly.pdbx_strand_id
1 'polypeptide(L)'
;MLASNPLPKGDRVAVVTVSGGAGIWGTDAVALRGLQVPELSEPIQAEIRTLMPSYGTARNPIDVTAQGVTSGGLQRSVDLLTASDEVDAILVMLSLSSEVRMPFKEAELKPVLAAQKKPVVFYSYTLPSEFARRELAKSGVVVLSGLTHVGVALRQLADFATFDRAKPAEEVQFPARNLSMHLKSPALSEADSKALLRTAGIAT
;
A
#
# COMPACT_ATOMS: atom_id res chain seq x y z
N MET A 1 -3.47 3.17 5.47
CA MET A 1 -2.98 2.14 4.52
C MET A 1 -3.37 0.73 4.96
N LEU A 2 -3.07 0.29 6.17
CA LEU A 2 -3.44 -1.06 6.67
C LEU A 2 -4.96 -1.35 6.59
N ALA A 3 -5.80 -0.35 6.85
CA ALA A 3 -7.25 -0.52 6.87
C ALA A 3 -7.90 -0.60 5.48
N SER A 4 -7.20 -0.21 4.42
CA SER A 4 -7.76 -0.07 3.07
C SER A 4 -7.01 -0.87 2.00
N ASN A 5 -5.98 -1.61 2.37
CA ASN A 5 -5.23 -2.44 1.45
C ASN A 5 -5.05 -3.85 2.02
N PRO A 6 -5.05 -4.89 1.19
CA PRO A 6 -4.60 -6.21 1.60
C PRO A 6 -3.12 -6.17 1.98
N LEU A 7 -2.67 -7.12 2.77
CA LEU A 7 -1.26 -7.25 3.11
C LEU A 7 -0.47 -7.87 1.94
N PRO A 8 0.73 -7.38 1.64
CA PRO A 8 1.56 -7.96 0.59
C PRO A 8 2.05 -9.36 0.98
N LYS A 9 2.25 -10.22 0.00
CA LYS A 9 2.80 -11.57 0.24
C LYS A 9 4.32 -11.56 0.45
N GLY A 10 5.00 -10.53 -0.05
CA GLY A 10 6.45 -10.36 0.00
C GLY A 10 6.84 -8.88 -0.08
N ASP A 11 8.03 -8.62 -0.59
CA ASP A 11 8.66 -7.30 -0.65
C ASP A 11 8.94 -6.80 -2.08
N ARG A 12 8.39 -7.48 -3.10
CA ARG A 12 8.54 -7.13 -4.51
C ARG A 12 7.53 -6.07 -4.91
N VAL A 13 7.99 -4.94 -5.42
CA VAL A 13 7.16 -3.78 -5.78
C VAL A 13 7.24 -3.51 -7.28
N ALA A 14 6.09 -3.37 -7.94
CA ALA A 14 6.02 -2.75 -9.25
C ALA A 14 5.81 -1.24 -9.10
N VAL A 15 6.57 -0.46 -9.86
CA VAL A 15 6.39 0.99 -9.96
C VAL A 15 5.79 1.31 -11.32
N VAL A 16 4.58 1.86 -11.35
CA VAL A 16 3.88 2.26 -12.57
C VAL A 16 3.75 3.77 -12.59
N THR A 17 4.17 4.40 -13.67
CA THR A 17 4.19 5.85 -13.77
C THR A 17 3.79 6.33 -15.16
N VAL A 18 3.55 7.63 -15.25
CA VAL A 18 3.34 8.38 -16.51
C VAL A 18 4.49 9.36 -16.78
N SER A 19 5.59 9.20 -16.05
CA SER A 19 6.79 10.05 -16.13
C SER A 19 8.03 9.25 -15.74
N GLY A 20 8.97 9.06 -16.66
CA GLY A 20 10.19 8.29 -16.44
C GLY A 20 11.00 8.78 -15.24
N GLY A 21 11.16 10.11 -15.09
CA GLY A 21 11.86 10.67 -13.92
C GLY A 21 11.18 10.34 -12.59
N ALA A 22 9.85 10.39 -12.55
CA ALA A 22 9.10 10.01 -11.35
C ALA A 22 9.26 8.50 -11.07
N GLY A 23 9.27 7.65 -12.10
CA GLY A 23 9.53 6.22 -11.98
C GLY A 23 10.86 5.92 -11.30
N ILE A 24 11.93 6.61 -11.72
CA ILE A 24 13.27 6.48 -11.10
C ILE A 24 13.21 6.86 -9.62
N TRP A 25 12.62 8.02 -9.28
CA TRP A 25 12.48 8.46 -7.89
C TRP A 25 11.70 7.46 -7.04
N GLY A 26 10.63 6.88 -7.60
CA GLY A 26 9.84 5.86 -6.91
C GLY A 26 10.63 4.59 -6.65
N THR A 27 11.39 4.15 -7.63
CA THR A 27 12.27 2.99 -7.52
C THR A 27 13.33 3.20 -6.44
N ASP A 28 14.00 4.35 -6.43
CA ASP A 28 14.99 4.69 -5.42
C ASP A 28 14.37 4.73 -4.01
N ALA A 29 13.20 5.37 -3.87
CA ALA A 29 12.51 5.47 -2.58
C ALA A 29 12.12 4.10 -2.02
N VAL A 30 11.76 3.16 -2.89
CA VAL A 30 11.40 1.78 -2.54
C VAL A 30 12.66 0.97 -2.22
N ALA A 31 13.68 1.01 -3.08
CA ALA A 31 14.92 0.27 -2.93
C ALA A 31 15.73 0.69 -1.68
N LEU A 32 15.76 1.99 -1.37
CA LEU A 32 16.40 2.52 -0.15
C LEU A 32 15.77 2.00 1.15
N ARG A 33 14.60 1.39 1.09
CA ARG A 33 13.92 0.74 2.22
C ARG A 33 14.03 -0.78 2.19
N GLY A 34 14.93 -1.33 1.36
CA GLY A 34 15.18 -2.76 1.25
C GLY A 34 14.03 -3.54 0.59
N LEU A 35 13.15 -2.86 -0.15
CA LEU A 35 12.16 -3.51 -1.00
C LEU A 35 12.78 -3.79 -2.38
N GLN A 36 12.29 -4.81 -3.06
CA GLN A 36 12.78 -5.21 -4.36
C GLN A 36 11.95 -4.58 -5.48
N VAL A 37 12.59 -4.20 -6.57
CA VAL A 37 11.94 -3.76 -7.81
C VAL A 37 12.38 -4.71 -8.93
N PRO A 38 11.77 -5.91 -9.01
CA PRO A 38 12.20 -6.93 -9.95
C PRO A 38 11.90 -6.54 -11.40
N GLU A 39 12.72 -7.00 -12.33
CA GLU A 39 12.36 -6.96 -13.74
C GLU A 39 11.19 -7.93 -13.98
N LEU A 40 10.19 -7.46 -14.74
CA LEU A 40 9.02 -8.28 -15.08
C LEU A 40 9.36 -9.27 -16.19
N SER A 41 8.65 -10.39 -16.22
CA SER A 41 8.79 -11.39 -17.27
C SER A 41 8.43 -10.82 -18.66
N GLU A 42 9.03 -11.38 -19.70
CA GLU A 42 8.78 -10.96 -21.07
C GLU A 42 7.31 -11.05 -21.48
N PRO A 43 6.50 -12.05 -21.10
CA PRO A 43 5.08 -12.05 -21.40
C PRO A 43 4.34 -10.83 -20.87
N ILE A 44 4.59 -10.43 -19.61
CA ILE A 44 3.97 -9.24 -19.01
C ILE A 44 4.47 -7.97 -19.69
N GLN A 45 5.78 -7.86 -19.93
CA GLN A 45 6.33 -6.72 -20.63
C GLN A 45 5.76 -6.58 -22.05
N ALA A 46 5.60 -7.68 -22.80
CA ALA A 46 5.04 -7.68 -24.14
C ALA A 46 3.60 -7.16 -24.15
N GLU A 47 2.77 -7.58 -23.20
CA GLU A 47 1.39 -7.09 -23.07
C GLU A 47 1.38 -5.60 -22.73
N ILE A 48 2.19 -5.16 -21.76
CA ILE A 48 2.30 -3.75 -21.37
C ILE A 48 2.74 -2.88 -22.55
N ARG A 49 3.70 -3.33 -23.39
CA ARG A 49 4.15 -2.57 -24.58
C ARG A 49 3.03 -2.27 -25.56
N THR A 50 1.97 -3.08 -25.62
CA THR A 50 0.80 -2.81 -26.47
C THR A 50 -0.03 -1.62 -25.98
N LEU A 51 0.17 -1.18 -24.74
CA LEU A 51 -0.63 -0.18 -24.05
C LEU A 51 0.06 1.21 -24.04
N MET A 52 1.24 1.32 -24.61
CA MET A 52 2.04 2.52 -24.53
C MET A 52 2.73 2.87 -25.87
N PRO A 53 3.19 4.11 -26.09
CA PRO A 53 4.04 4.46 -27.20
C PRO A 53 5.37 3.72 -27.14
N SER A 54 6.06 3.60 -28.29
CA SER A 54 7.34 2.89 -28.43
C SER A 54 8.49 3.46 -27.59
N TYR A 55 8.38 4.70 -27.12
CA TYR A 55 9.35 5.36 -26.23
C TYR A 55 9.06 5.18 -24.75
N GLY A 56 7.96 4.51 -24.40
CA GLY A 56 7.69 4.08 -23.03
C GLY A 56 8.55 2.90 -22.60
N THR A 57 8.49 2.51 -21.35
CA THR A 57 9.19 1.32 -20.84
C THR A 57 8.23 0.38 -20.13
N ALA A 58 8.26 -0.90 -20.51
CA ALA A 58 7.49 -1.96 -19.87
C ALA A 58 8.28 -2.69 -18.78
N ARG A 59 9.57 -2.37 -18.61
CA ARG A 59 10.37 -2.85 -17.50
C ARG A 59 9.87 -2.21 -16.20
N ASN A 60 10.29 -2.76 -15.09
CA ASN A 60 10.01 -2.13 -13.80
C ASN A 60 11.18 -1.16 -13.45
N PRO A 61 10.97 0.18 -13.35
CA PRO A 61 9.68 0.88 -13.38
C PRO A 61 9.03 0.92 -14.78
N ILE A 62 7.71 0.82 -14.79
CA ILE A 62 6.88 0.89 -15.99
C ILE A 62 6.50 2.34 -16.24
N ASP A 63 6.95 2.92 -17.38
CA ASP A 63 6.52 4.26 -17.79
C ASP A 63 5.60 4.17 -19.00
N VAL A 64 4.29 4.25 -18.75
CA VAL A 64 3.28 4.27 -19.83
C VAL A 64 3.18 5.63 -20.52
N THR A 65 3.99 6.59 -20.13
CA THR A 65 4.03 7.99 -20.59
C THR A 65 2.76 8.78 -20.29
N ALA A 66 2.79 10.08 -20.53
CA ALA A 66 1.60 10.94 -20.33
C ALA A 66 0.41 10.49 -21.21
N GLN A 67 0.64 9.84 -22.33
CA GLN A 67 -0.40 9.32 -23.23
C GLN A 67 -1.12 8.12 -22.60
N GLY A 68 -0.45 7.34 -21.75
CA GLY A 68 -1.04 6.22 -21.01
C GLY A 68 -2.19 6.62 -20.10
N VAL A 69 -2.29 7.89 -19.71
CA VAL A 69 -3.41 8.42 -18.92
C VAL A 69 -4.71 8.39 -19.75
N THR A 70 -4.65 8.87 -20.98
CA THR A 70 -5.83 9.00 -21.85
C THR A 70 -6.14 7.74 -22.65
N SER A 71 -5.15 6.90 -22.91
CA SER A 71 -5.32 5.63 -23.63
C SER A 71 -5.79 4.48 -22.72
N GLY A 72 -5.87 4.68 -21.40
CA GLY A 72 -6.16 3.61 -20.45
C GLY A 72 -4.97 2.69 -20.14
N GLY A 73 -3.79 2.99 -20.66
CA GLY A 73 -2.58 2.18 -20.47
C GLY A 73 -2.17 2.08 -19.00
N LEU A 74 -2.30 3.17 -18.24
CA LEU A 74 -2.00 3.18 -16.81
C LEU A 74 -2.90 2.20 -16.03
N GLN A 75 -4.22 2.29 -16.22
CA GLN A 75 -5.18 1.41 -15.55
C GLN A 75 -4.93 -0.05 -15.94
N ARG A 76 -4.79 -0.32 -17.23
CA ARG A 76 -4.59 -1.69 -17.73
C ARG A 76 -3.30 -2.31 -17.23
N SER A 77 -2.22 -1.52 -17.10
CA SER A 77 -0.96 -2.00 -16.50
C SER A 77 -1.15 -2.37 -15.03
N VAL A 78 -1.90 -1.57 -14.26
CA VAL A 78 -2.23 -1.89 -12.86
C VAL A 78 -3.05 -3.17 -12.78
N ASP A 79 -4.03 -3.38 -13.66
CA ASP A 79 -4.87 -4.58 -13.69
C ASP A 79 -4.01 -5.84 -13.95
N LEU A 80 -3.12 -5.79 -14.94
CA LEU A 80 -2.19 -6.87 -15.27
C LEU A 80 -1.31 -7.25 -14.07
N LEU A 81 -0.71 -6.24 -13.45
CA LEU A 81 0.16 -6.46 -12.29
C LEU A 81 -0.61 -6.96 -11.06
N THR A 82 -1.85 -6.53 -10.90
CA THR A 82 -2.72 -7.02 -9.82
C THR A 82 -3.02 -8.51 -9.98
N ALA A 83 -3.17 -8.98 -11.21
CA ALA A 83 -3.40 -10.38 -11.55
C ALA A 83 -2.13 -11.25 -11.53
N SER A 84 -0.95 -10.64 -11.69
CA SER A 84 0.34 -11.35 -11.74
C SER A 84 0.85 -11.75 -10.36
N ASP A 85 1.60 -12.84 -10.28
CA ASP A 85 2.31 -13.25 -9.06
C ASP A 85 3.79 -12.79 -9.02
N GLU A 86 4.20 -11.93 -9.96
CA GLU A 86 5.59 -11.45 -10.06
C GLU A 86 5.92 -10.36 -9.04
N VAL A 87 4.90 -9.65 -8.56
CA VAL A 87 5.04 -8.56 -7.60
C VAL A 87 4.04 -8.69 -6.45
N ASP A 88 4.38 -8.14 -5.31
CA ASP A 88 3.61 -8.25 -4.08
C ASP A 88 2.88 -6.94 -3.72
N ALA A 89 3.31 -5.82 -4.29
CA ALA A 89 2.71 -4.50 -4.14
C ALA A 89 2.87 -3.68 -5.41
N ILE A 90 2.01 -2.70 -5.61
CA ILE A 90 2.04 -1.80 -6.76
C ILE A 90 2.08 -0.35 -6.26
N LEU A 91 3.06 0.41 -6.73
CA LEU A 91 3.16 1.86 -6.53
C LEU A 91 2.78 2.56 -7.84
N VAL A 92 1.69 3.33 -7.81
CA VAL A 92 1.23 4.14 -8.93
C VAL A 92 1.65 5.58 -8.71
N MET A 93 2.43 6.13 -9.64
CA MET A 93 3.00 7.47 -9.55
C MET A 93 2.51 8.36 -10.68
N LEU A 94 1.79 9.42 -10.35
CA LEU A 94 1.20 10.32 -11.34
C LEU A 94 1.03 11.74 -10.80
N SER A 95 0.68 12.69 -11.68
CA SER A 95 0.22 14.01 -11.28
C SER A 95 -1.29 13.98 -11.05
N LEU A 96 -1.73 14.45 -9.90
CA LEU A 96 -3.14 14.58 -9.53
C LEU A 96 -3.57 16.06 -9.37
N SER A 97 -2.84 16.98 -9.97
CA SER A 97 -3.11 18.42 -9.84
C SER A 97 -4.30 18.92 -10.66
N SER A 98 -4.79 18.13 -11.62
CA SER A 98 -5.84 18.53 -12.55
C SER A 98 -7.02 17.55 -12.53
N GLU A 99 -8.23 18.09 -12.48
CA GLU A 99 -9.47 17.32 -12.59
C GLU A 99 -9.61 16.67 -13.98
N VAL A 100 -9.19 17.38 -15.03
CA VAL A 100 -9.28 16.95 -16.43
C VAL A 100 -8.36 15.76 -16.73
N ARG A 101 -7.27 15.64 -15.98
CA ARG A 101 -6.24 14.58 -16.17
C ARG A 101 -6.32 13.48 -15.14
N MET A 102 -7.41 13.39 -14.42
CA MET A 102 -7.60 12.27 -13.49
C MET A 102 -7.89 10.99 -14.27
N PRO A 103 -6.99 10.00 -14.26
CA PRO A 103 -7.11 8.80 -15.09
C PRO A 103 -8.12 7.80 -14.54
N PHE A 104 -8.61 8.01 -13.32
CA PHE A 104 -9.47 7.07 -12.63
C PHE A 104 -10.77 7.72 -12.20
N LYS A 105 -11.87 7.08 -12.55
CA LYS A 105 -13.20 7.39 -12.01
C LYS A 105 -13.52 6.41 -10.88
N GLU A 106 -14.28 6.85 -9.88
CA GLU A 106 -14.72 5.98 -8.78
C GLU A 106 -15.35 4.68 -9.27
N ALA A 107 -16.23 4.77 -10.27
CA ALA A 107 -16.92 3.61 -10.83
C ALA A 107 -16.00 2.58 -11.49
N GLU A 108 -14.84 3.02 -12.00
CA GLU A 108 -13.85 2.16 -12.64
C GLU A 108 -12.85 1.59 -11.62
N LEU A 109 -12.41 2.42 -10.69
CA LEU A 109 -11.36 2.07 -9.73
C LEU A 109 -11.88 1.20 -8.58
N LYS A 110 -13.07 1.49 -8.08
CA LYS A 110 -13.63 0.80 -6.90
C LYS A 110 -13.78 -0.73 -7.08
N PRO A 111 -14.27 -1.25 -8.19
CA PRO A 111 -14.34 -2.70 -8.42
C PRO A 111 -12.95 -3.35 -8.48
N VAL A 112 -11.98 -2.68 -9.11
CA VAL A 112 -10.60 -3.18 -9.23
C VAL A 112 -9.95 -3.27 -7.86
N LEU A 113 -10.09 -2.23 -7.05
CA LEU A 113 -9.54 -2.20 -5.70
C LEU A 113 -10.22 -3.20 -4.76
N ALA A 114 -11.54 -3.39 -4.91
CA ALA A 114 -12.27 -4.38 -4.11
C ALA A 114 -11.87 -5.82 -4.43
N ALA A 115 -11.45 -6.10 -5.66
CA ALA A 115 -10.99 -7.42 -6.10
C ALA A 115 -9.49 -7.65 -5.89
N GLN A 116 -8.72 -6.64 -5.53
CA GLN A 116 -7.27 -6.74 -5.45
C GLN A 116 -6.81 -7.64 -4.29
N LYS A 117 -5.78 -8.45 -4.56
CA LYS A 117 -5.17 -9.35 -3.59
C LYS A 117 -3.82 -8.82 -3.05
N LYS A 118 -3.40 -7.66 -3.52
CA LYS A 118 -2.15 -6.99 -3.14
C LYS A 118 -2.36 -5.48 -3.01
N PRO A 119 -1.58 -4.78 -2.19
CA PRO A 119 -1.74 -3.34 -2.00
C PRO A 119 -1.42 -2.57 -3.28
N VAL A 120 -2.28 -1.59 -3.59
CA VAL A 120 -2.04 -0.57 -4.63
C VAL A 120 -1.97 0.79 -3.94
N VAL A 121 -0.80 1.42 -4.01
CA VAL A 121 -0.50 2.67 -3.34
C VAL A 121 -0.33 3.78 -4.36
N PHE A 122 -0.96 4.90 -4.14
CA PHE A 122 -0.87 6.04 -5.03
C PHE A 122 0.05 7.12 -4.45
N TYR A 123 0.94 7.63 -5.28
CA TYR A 123 1.77 8.78 -4.98
C TYR A 123 1.55 9.86 -6.03
N SER A 124 1.25 11.07 -5.56
CA SER A 124 1.21 12.24 -6.44
C SER A 124 2.49 13.04 -6.30
N TYR A 125 3.23 13.20 -7.41
CA TYR A 125 4.42 14.05 -7.45
C TYR A 125 4.11 15.55 -7.62
N THR A 126 2.81 15.89 -7.68
CA THR A 126 2.29 17.25 -7.57
C THR A 126 1.35 17.36 -6.38
N LEU A 127 0.98 18.56 -5.98
CA LEU A 127 -0.11 18.72 -5.02
C LEU A 127 -1.41 18.22 -5.66
N PRO A 128 -2.05 17.19 -5.08
CA PRO A 128 -3.30 16.68 -5.63
C PRO A 128 -4.43 17.72 -5.44
N SER A 129 -5.27 17.87 -6.47
CA SER A 129 -6.46 18.71 -6.38
C SER A 129 -7.43 18.16 -5.33
N GLU A 130 -8.28 19.03 -4.81
CA GLU A 130 -9.35 18.65 -3.86
C GLU A 130 -10.28 17.60 -4.48
N PHE A 131 -10.60 17.76 -5.77
CA PHE A 131 -11.38 16.79 -6.54
C PHE A 131 -10.72 15.41 -6.56
N ALA A 132 -9.44 15.34 -6.96
CA ALA A 132 -8.72 14.07 -7.02
C ALA A 132 -8.65 13.37 -5.66
N ARG A 133 -8.40 14.13 -4.58
CA ARG A 133 -8.40 13.56 -3.23
C ARG A 133 -9.74 12.96 -2.84
N ARG A 134 -10.86 13.67 -3.13
CA ARG A 134 -12.20 13.17 -2.82
C ARG A 134 -12.56 11.93 -3.63
N GLU A 135 -12.31 11.92 -4.94
CA GLU A 135 -12.64 10.80 -5.80
C GLU A 135 -11.86 9.53 -5.42
N LEU A 136 -10.56 9.66 -5.16
CA LEU A 136 -9.74 8.54 -4.72
C LEU A 136 -10.13 8.06 -3.31
N ALA A 137 -10.44 8.97 -2.40
CA ALA A 137 -10.90 8.60 -1.05
C ALA A 137 -12.22 7.83 -1.06
N LYS A 138 -13.18 8.17 -1.94
CA LYS A 138 -14.43 7.41 -2.13
C LYS A 138 -14.17 5.95 -2.56
N SER A 139 -13.08 5.73 -3.28
CA SER A 139 -12.63 4.40 -3.70
C SER A 139 -11.79 3.68 -2.64
N GLY A 140 -11.56 4.29 -1.48
CA GLY A 140 -10.70 3.73 -0.41
C GLY A 140 -9.20 3.92 -0.65
N VAL A 141 -8.82 4.73 -1.65
CA VAL A 141 -7.42 4.98 -2.00
C VAL A 141 -6.82 6.07 -1.13
N VAL A 142 -5.66 5.78 -0.57
CA VAL A 142 -4.82 6.78 0.11
C VAL A 142 -3.77 7.29 -0.87
N VAL A 143 -3.77 8.62 -1.07
CA VAL A 143 -2.75 9.30 -1.88
C VAL A 143 -1.67 9.83 -0.95
N LEU A 144 -0.45 9.40 -1.19
CA LEU A 144 0.73 9.91 -0.49
C LEU A 144 1.33 11.08 -1.29
N SER A 145 1.78 12.11 -0.58
CA SER A 145 2.41 13.31 -1.16
C SER A 145 3.88 13.47 -0.80
N GLY A 146 4.41 12.62 0.06
CA GLY A 146 5.84 12.61 0.45
C GLY A 146 6.52 11.33 -0.05
N LEU A 147 7.50 11.45 -0.95
CA LEU A 147 8.16 10.30 -1.55
C LEU A 147 8.84 9.40 -0.52
N THR A 148 9.50 9.99 0.47
CA THR A 148 10.11 9.25 1.59
C THR A 148 9.06 8.41 2.35
N HIS A 149 7.86 8.95 2.50
CA HIS A 149 6.76 8.26 3.18
C HIS A 149 6.24 7.06 2.38
N VAL A 150 6.36 7.09 1.05
CA VAL A 150 5.96 5.96 0.19
C VAL A 150 6.79 4.72 0.50
N GLY A 151 8.12 4.84 0.45
CA GLY A 151 9.02 3.73 0.75
C GLY A 151 8.84 3.20 2.17
N VAL A 152 8.70 4.10 3.15
CA VAL A 152 8.44 3.73 4.56
C VAL A 152 7.13 2.97 4.68
N ALA A 153 6.05 3.47 4.08
CA ALA A 153 4.73 2.87 4.19
C ALA A 153 4.67 1.47 3.55
N LEU A 154 5.28 1.29 2.37
CA LEU A 154 5.37 -0.01 1.70
C LEU A 154 6.23 -1.00 2.51
N ARG A 155 7.38 -0.56 3.06
CA ARG A 155 8.22 -1.40 3.92
C ARG A 155 7.45 -1.85 5.17
N GLN A 156 6.78 -0.93 5.85
CA GLN A 156 5.99 -1.24 7.04
C GLN A 156 4.84 -2.20 6.74
N LEU A 157 4.18 -2.10 5.57
CA LEU A 157 3.18 -3.08 5.15
C LEU A 157 3.77 -4.48 5.00
N ALA A 158 4.95 -4.59 4.38
CA ALA A 158 5.63 -5.87 4.18
C ALA A 158 6.12 -6.45 5.51
N ASP A 159 6.68 -5.63 6.40
CA ASP A 159 7.11 -6.04 7.74
C ASP A 159 5.94 -6.51 8.59
N PHE A 160 4.84 -5.77 8.58
CA PHE A 160 3.63 -6.14 9.30
C PHE A 160 3.05 -7.47 8.77
N ALA A 161 3.02 -7.65 7.44
CA ALA A 161 2.58 -8.90 6.83
C ALA A 161 3.45 -10.10 7.24
N THR A 162 4.76 -9.89 7.37
CA THR A 162 5.69 -10.93 7.84
C THR A 162 5.47 -11.23 9.32
N PHE A 163 5.32 -10.21 10.15
CA PHE A 163 5.01 -10.34 11.56
C PHE A 163 3.68 -11.06 11.80
N ASP A 164 2.63 -10.67 11.07
CA ASP A 164 1.30 -11.28 11.20
C ASP A 164 1.30 -12.76 10.81
N ARG A 165 2.07 -13.13 9.77
CA ARG A 165 2.24 -14.54 9.39
C ARG A 165 3.10 -15.35 10.36
N ALA A 166 4.04 -14.69 11.04
CA ALA A 166 4.95 -15.33 11.99
C ALA A 166 4.38 -15.45 13.40
N LYS A 167 3.13 -15.00 13.61
CA LYS A 167 2.48 -15.17 14.91
C LYS A 167 2.49 -16.63 15.32
N PRO A 168 3.12 -16.98 16.45
CA PRO A 168 3.03 -18.32 16.96
C PRO A 168 1.56 -18.62 17.29
N ALA A 169 1.11 -19.81 16.92
CA ALA A 169 -0.18 -20.34 17.37
C ALA A 169 -0.21 -20.69 18.87
N GLU A 170 0.82 -20.34 19.59
CA GLU A 170 0.86 -20.53 21.03
C GLU A 170 -0.07 -19.54 21.70
N GLU A 171 -1.19 -20.07 22.14
CA GLU A 171 -2.02 -19.49 23.17
C GLU A 171 -1.12 -19.24 24.37
N VAL A 172 -0.78 -17.98 24.64
CA VAL A 172 -0.09 -17.63 25.89
C VAL A 172 -1.06 -17.96 27.01
N GLN A 173 -0.87 -19.15 27.60
CA GLN A 173 -1.63 -19.53 28.79
C GLN A 173 -1.17 -18.63 29.92
N PHE A 174 -1.90 -17.56 30.14
CA PHE A 174 -1.76 -16.81 31.39
C PHE A 174 -2.21 -17.76 32.51
N PRO A 175 -1.36 -18.00 33.53
CA PRO A 175 -1.81 -18.76 34.68
C PRO A 175 -3.08 -18.08 35.20
N ALA A 176 -4.16 -18.89 35.30
CA ALA A 176 -5.44 -18.42 35.82
C ALA A 176 -5.22 -18.01 37.28
N ARG A 177 -4.75 -16.78 37.49
CA ARG A 177 -4.78 -16.13 38.80
C ARG A 177 -6.21 -15.69 39.00
N ASN A 178 -6.86 -16.23 40.01
CA ASN A 178 -8.17 -15.77 40.47
C ASN A 178 -8.06 -14.30 40.89
N LEU A 179 -8.17 -13.40 39.90
CA LEU A 179 -8.33 -11.98 40.11
C LEU A 179 -9.80 -11.72 40.51
N SER A 180 -10.30 -12.42 41.54
CA SER A 180 -11.60 -12.13 42.13
C SER A 180 -11.51 -10.79 42.86
N MET A 181 -11.48 -9.73 42.08
CA MET A 181 -11.63 -8.39 42.64
C MET A 181 -13.08 -8.02 42.63
N HIS A 182 -13.59 -7.73 43.83
CA HIS A 182 -14.81 -6.99 43.95
C HIS A 182 -14.57 -5.55 43.52
N LEU A 183 -14.76 -5.28 42.22
CA LEU A 183 -14.78 -3.92 41.72
C LEU A 183 -15.94 -3.19 42.39
N LYS A 184 -15.62 -2.35 43.37
CA LYS A 184 -16.60 -1.50 44.05
C LYS A 184 -17.08 -0.34 43.19
N SER A 185 -16.49 -0.14 42.01
CA SER A 185 -16.78 0.94 41.06
C SER A 185 -16.58 0.45 39.63
N PRO A 186 -17.34 0.98 38.66
CA PRO A 186 -17.14 0.68 37.23
C PRO A 186 -15.82 1.22 36.69
N ALA A 187 -15.10 2.06 37.42
CA ALA A 187 -13.77 2.56 37.09
C ALA A 187 -12.88 2.51 38.32
N LEU A 188 -11.64 2.08 38.15
CA LEU A 188 -10.61 2.07 39.17
C LEU A 188 -9.87 3.41 39.19
N SER A 189 -9.42 3.86 40.34
CA SER A 189 -8.44 4.92 40.44
C SER A 189 -7.08 4.44 39.87
N GLU A 190 -6.14 5.35 39.54
CA GLU A 190 -4.82 4.99 39.13
C GLU A 190 -4.08 4.11 40.16
N ALA A 191 -4.22 4.47 41.44
CA ALA A 191 -3.60 3.71 42.52
C ALA A 191 -4.16 2.28 42.63
N ASP A 192 -5.47 2.11 42.51
CA ASP A 192 -6.13 0.80 42.57
C ASP A 192 -5.80 -0.03 41.33
N SER A 193 -5.70 0.61 40.12
CA SER A 193 -5.28 -0.03 38.88
C SER A 193 -3.85 -0.54 39.00
N LYS A 194 -2.93 0.27 39.54
CA LYS A 194 -1.53 -0.15 39.79
C LYS A 194 -1.46 -1.29 40.79
N ALA A 195 -2.24 -1.22 41.89
CA ALA A 195 -2.31 -2.29 42.88
C ALA A 195 -2.76 -3.61 42.22
N LEU A 196 -3.80 -3.57 41.39
CA LEU A 196 -4.27 -4.72 40.63
C LEU A 196 -3.22 -5.30 39.71
N LEU A 197 -2.55 -4.46 38.92
CA LEU A 197 -1.48 -4.89 38.00
C LEU A 197 -0.33 -5.56 38.76
N ARG A 198 0.06 -5.04 39.94
CA ARG A 198 1.09 -5.68 40.79
C ARG A 198 0.65 -7.06 41.28
N THR A 199 -0.62 -7.26 41.63
CA THR A 199 -1.10 -8.59 42.01
C THR A 199 -1.08 -9.59 40.86
N ALA A 200 -1.16 -9.10 39.64
CA ALA A 200 -0.98 -9.88 38.41
C ALA A 200 0.50 -10.10 38.05
N GLY A 201 1.45 -9.54 38.82
CA GLY A 201 2.89 -9.65 38.57
C GLY A 201 3.41 -8.65 37.51
N ILE A 202 2.61 -7.64 37.18
CA ILE A 202 2.99 -6.58 36.22
C ILE A 202 3.63 -5.44 37.03
N ALA A 203 4.86 -5.07 36.69
CA ALA A 203 5.54 -3.92 37.29
C ALA A 203 4.85 -2.60 36.91
N THR A 204 4.61 -1.72 37.88
CA THR A 204 3.92 -0.41 37.68
C THR A 204 4.58 0.67 38.53
#